data_3f0f0c1c644acd9b4d9688e8b5e0f18c
#
_entry.id   3f0f0c1c644acd9b4d9688e8b5e0f18c
#
_cell.length_a   1.000
_cell.length_b   1.000
_cell.length_c   1.000
_cell.angle_alpha   90.00
_cell.angle_beta   90.00
_cell.angle_gamma   90.00
#
_symmetry.space_group_name_H-M   'P 1'
#
loop_
_entity.id
_entity.type
_entity.pdbx_description
1 polymer ?
#
loop_
_entity_poly.entity_id
_entity_poly.type
_entity_poly.pdbx_seq_one_letter_code
_entity_poly.pdbx_strand_id
1 'polypeptide(L)'
;VDHGHDEEALCCFQLMHYEGLSPDSFTFVCILKACGHIGALEKGKEVHVEIAKEDLLERDIVLGTSLVDMYAECGALPEAREMFYLLPIRDVVSWTTLMVAFTEYEQDEEAFDCFDRMQCEGSCPNNVTFVCVLKACGISRASDKGKKLHATMVVNESLSQDVLLCNALLDMYARCGMLGKAQEVFDDSPIRDVVSWNALISGYVHLGEGEAALACFGKMQHEGFSPDVVTIICILKACASIAAIEKGKAIHAQIDREG
;
A
#
# COMPACT_ATOMS: atom_id res chain seq x y z
N VAL A 1 -20.29 7.43 1.40
CA VAL A 1 -19.47 6.23 1.66
C VAL A 1 -18.18 6.60 2.40
N ASP A 2 -17.65 7.81 2.26
CA ASP A 2 -16.35 8.23 2.83
C ASP A 2 -16.30 8.42 4.37
N HIS A 3 -17.32 8.01 5.14
CA HIS A 3 -17.39 8.25 6.58
C HIS A 3 -17.85 7.03 7.40
N GLY A 4 -17.63 5.81 6.92
CA GLY A 4 -18.00 4.59 7.65
C GLY A 4 -19.51 4.31 7.70
N HIS A 5 -20.28 4.84 6.75
CA HIS A 5 -21.72 4.60 6.61
C HIS A 5 -22.03 3.55 5.53
N ASP A 6 -21.18 2.53 5.42
CA ASP A 6 -21.28 1.54 4.35
C ASP A 6 -22.54 0.67 4.46
N GLU A 7 -22.91 0.26 5.68
CA GLU A 7 -24.16 -0.48 5.92
C GLU A 7 -25.41 0.36 5.58
N GLU A 8 -25.38 1.65 5.91
CA GLU A 8 -26.47 2.58 5.57
C GLU A 8 -26.58 2.78 4.05
N ALA A 9 -25.45 2.85 3.35
CA ALA A 9 -25.44 2.92 1.88
C ALA A 9 -26.10 1.67 1.25
N LEU A 10 -25.81 0.48 1.76
CA LEU A 10 -26.46 -0.76 1.31
C LEU A 10 -27.96 -0.77 1.60
N CYS A 11 -28.39 -0.25 2.76
CA CYS A 11 -29.80 -0.10 3.08
C CYS A 11 -30.51 0.88 2.13
N CYS A 12 -29.89 2.02 1.82
CA CYS A 12 -30.42 2.98 0.86
C CYS A 12 -30.55 2.36 -0.54
N PHE A 13 -29.59 1.56 -0.97
CA PHE A 13 -29.65 0.85 -2.24
C PHE A 13 -30.82 -0.14 -2.31
N GLN A 14 -31.07 -0.89 -1.24
CA GLN A 14 -32.25 -1.77 -1.16
C GLN A 14 -33.57 -1.00 -1.22
N LEU A 15 -33.63 0.16 -0.52
CA LEU A 15 -34.80 1.02 -0.55
C LEU A 15 -35.05 1.59 -1.94
N MET A 16 -33.98 1.99 -2.65
CA MET A 16 -34.05 2.45 -4.04
C MET A 16 -34.74 1.42 -4.96
N HIS A 17 -34.35 0.14 -4.83
CA HIS A 17 -35.00 -0.95 -5.55
C HIS A 17 -36.48 -1.15 -5.15
N TYR A 18 -36.77 -1.06 -3.84
CA TYR A 18 -38.14 -1.20 -3.36
C TYR A 18 -39.05 -0.10 -3.91
N GLU A 19 -38.53 1.10 -4.09
CA GLU A 19 -39.23 2.24 -4.71
C GLU A 19 -39.29 2.18 -6.25
N GLY A 20 -38.68 1.16 -6.86
CA GLY A 20 -38.66 0.97 -8.31
C GLY A 20 -37.74 1.93 -9.07
N LEU A 21 -36.76 2.50 -8.38
CA LEU A 21 -35.73 3.38 -8.97
C LEU A 21 -34.58 2.54 -9.52
N SER A 22 -34.15 2.83 -10.75
CA SER A 22 -32.98 2.16 -11.35
C SER A 22 -31.70 2.83 -10.91
N PRO A 23 -30.67 2.07 -10.40
CA PRO A 23 -29.35 2.59 -10.10
C PRO A 23 -28.65 3.07 -11.37
N ASP A 24 -27.83 4.10 -11.24
CA ASP A 24 -26.87 4.53 -12.28
C ASP A 24 -25.45 4.03 -11.99
N SER A 25 -24.51 4.25 -12.92
CA SER A 25 -23.11 3.84 -12.74
C SER A 25 -22.49 4.39 -11.45
N PHE A 26 -22.81 5.64 -11.07
CA PHE A 26 -22.31 6.24 -9.86
C PHE A 26 -22.84 5.53 -8.60
N THR A 27 -24.10 5.18 -8.59
CA THR A 27 -24.73 4.41 -7.51
C THR A 27 -24.06 3.05 -7.37
N PHE A 28 -23.83 2.32 -8.47
CA PHE A 28 -23.13 1.05 -8.45
C PHE A 28 -21.71 1.16 -7.91
N VAL A 29 -20.94 2.17 -8.34
CA VAL A 29 -19.58 2.43 -7.80
C VAL A 29 -19.60 2.64 -6.28
N CYS A 30 -20.55 3.43 -5.76
CA CYS A 30 -20.68 3.67 -4.32
C CYS A 30 -21.00 2.37 -3.55
N ILE A 31 -21.88 1.54 -4.10
CA ILE A 31 -22.29 0.29 -3.45
C ILE A 31 -21.21 -0.77 -3.51
N LEU A 32 -20.46 -0.87 -4.63
CA LEU A 32 -19.31 -1.76 -4.72
C LEU A 32 -18.24 -1.39 -3.69
N LYS A 33 -17.92 -0.10 -3.54
CA LYS A 33 -17.00 0.38 -2.48
C LYS A 33 -17.49 0.00 -1.08
N ALA A 34 -18.79 0.22 -0.80
CA ALA A 34 -19.37 -0.17 0.48
C ALA A 34 -19.25 -1.68 0.72
N CYS A 35 -19.51 -2.51 -0.31
CA CYS A 35 -19.34 -3.97 -0.22
C CYS A 35 -17.90 -4.38 0.07
N GLY A 36 -16.91 -3.75 -0.59
CA GLY A 36 -15.50 -3.99 -0.36
C GLY A 36 -15.10 -3.67 1.07
N HIS A 37 -15.35 -2.43 1.53
CA HIS A 37 -14.99 -1.97 2.88
C HIS A 37 -15.48 -2.87 4.01
N ILE A 38 -16.71 -3.39 3.91
CA ILE A 38 -17.30 -4.27 4.95
C ILE A 38 -17.13 -5.77 4.65
N GLY A 39 -16.46 -6.13 3.55
CA GLY A 39 -16.25 -7.53 3.15
C GLY A 39 -17.53 -8.25 2.73
N ALA A 40 -18.55 -7.54 2.21
CA ALA A 40 -19.85 -8.11 1.84
C ALA A 40 -19.84 -8.76 0.45
N LEU A 41 -19.03 -9.81 0.25
CA LEU A 41 -18.77 -10.47 -1.03
C LEU A 41 -20.06 -10.91 -1.75
N GLU A 42 -20.98 -11.56 -1.05
CA GLU A 42 -22.22 -12.06 -1.67
C GLU A 42 -23.08 -10.91 -2.19
N LYS A 43 -23.15 -9.80 -1.45
CA LYS A 43 -23.85 -8.60 -1.92
C LYS A 43 -23.14 -7.97 -3.14
N GLY A 44 -21.84 -7.92 -3.12
CA GLY A 44 -21.03 -7.49 -4.26
C GLY A 44 -21.29 -8.33 -5.52
N LYS A 45 -21.43 -9.67 -5.38
CA LYS A 45 -21.79 -10.57 -6.49
C LYS A 45 -23.20 -10.30 -7.02
N GLU A 46 -24.17 -10.03 -6.15
CA GLU A 46 -25.53 -9.64 -6.59
C GLU A 46 -25.50 -8.38 -7.45
N VAL A 47 -24.77 -7.35 -6.97
CA VAL A 47 -24.58 -6.08 -7.70
C VAL A 47 -23.85 -6.31 -9.02
N HIS A 48 -22.82 -7.16 -9.06
CA HIS A 48 -22.12 -7.51 -10.31
C HIS A 48 -23.08 -8.14 -11.34
N VAL A 49 -23.95 -9.07 -10.92
CA VAL A 49 -24.94 -9.67 -11.81
C VAL A 49 -25.94 -8.63 -12.36
N GLU A 50 -26.28 -7.63 -11.57
CA GLU A 50 -27.17 -6.54 -12.01
C GLU A 50 -26.47 -5.64 -13.04
N ILE A 51 -25.25 -5.22 -12.78
CA ILE A 51 -24.41 -4.44 -13.71
C ILE A 51 -24.24 -5.17 -15.04
N ALA A 52 -24.02 -6.49 -15.01
CA ALA A 52 -23.85 -7.31 -16.21
C ALA A 52 -25.12 -7.39 -17.07
N LYS A 53 -26.33 -7.35 -16.46
CA LYS A 53 -27.60 -7.34 -17.19
C LYS A 53 -27.85 -6.04 -17.96
N GLU A 54 -27.23 -4.95 -17.53
CA GLU A 54 -27.40 -3.62 -18.12
C GLU A 54 -26.32 -3.29 -19.16
N ASP A 55 -25.40 -4.22 -19.48
CA ASP A 55 -24.28 -4.05 -20.41
C ASP A 55 -23.39 -2.82 -20.09
N LEU A 56 -23.31 -2.43 -18.81
CA LEU A 56 -22.58 -1.23 -18.37
C LEU A 56 -21.08 -1.43 -18.40
N LEU A 57 -20.56 -2.65 -18.25
CA LEU A 57 -19.12 -2.95 -18.15
C LEU A 57 -18.35 -2.61 -19.43
N GLU A 58 -18.97 -2.71 -20.59
CA GLU A 58 -18.31 -2.37 -21.86
C GLU A 58 -18.13 -0.87 -22.06
N ARG A 59 -18.89 -0.06 -21.32
CA ARG A 59 -18.96 1.40 -21.51
C ARG A 59 -18.31 2.20 -20.39
N ASP A 60 -18.15 1.60 -19.21
CA ASP A 60 -17.70 2.31 -18.01
C ASP A 60 -16.51 1.60 -17.35
N ILE A 61 -15.28 2.10 -17.66
CA ILE A 61 -14.04 1.57 -17.11
C ILE A 61 -13.98 1.75 -15.58
N VAL A 62 -14.54 2.84 -15.05
CA VAL A 62 -14.54 3.12 -13.61
C VAL A 62 -15.36 2.07 -12.88
N LEU A 63 -16.52 1.70 -13.44
CA LEU A 63 -17.38 0.66 -12.88
C LEU A 63 -16.67 -0.71 -12.90
N GLY A 64 -16.04 -1.05 -14.03
CA GLY A 64 -15.29 -2.29 -14.14
C GLY A 64 -14.12 -2.36 -13.15
N THR A 65 -13.36 -1.26 -13.00
CA THR A 65 -12.28 -1.18 -12.01
C THR A 65 -12.81 -1.26 -10.57
N SER A 66 -13.99 -0.67 -10.29
CA SER A 66 -14.62 -0.76 -8.96
C SER A 66 -15.08 -2.18 -8.62
N LEU A 67 -15.44 -3.00 -9.63
CA LEU A 67 -15.69 -4.43 -9.42
C LEU A 67 -14.41 -5.20 -9.06
N VAL A 68 -13.31 -4.91 -9.75
CA VAL A 68 -12.00 -5.49 -9.42
C VAL A 68 -11.63 -5.16 -7.98
N ASP A 69 -11.78 -3.89 -7.59
CA ASP A 69 -11.49 -3.38 -6.24
C ASP A 69 -12.36 -4.06 -5.18
N MET A 70 -13.68 -4.12 -5.39
CA MET A 70 -14.62 -4.80 -4.50
C MET A 70 -14.24 -6.27 -4.27
N TYR A 71 -13.94 -7.02 -5.34
CA TYR A 71 -13.51 -8.41 -5.21
C TYR A 71 -12.20 -8.54 -4.46
N ALA A 72 -11.26 -7.64 -4.74
CA ALA A 72 -9.96 -7.58 -4.07
C ALA A 72 -10.10 -7.32 -2.57
N GLU A 73 -10.83 -6.27 -2.17
CA GLU A 73 -11.07 -5.93 -0.76
C GLU A 73 -11.82 -7.04 -0.01
N CYS A 74 -12.73 -7.76 -0.68
CA CYS A 74 -13.40 -8.94 -0.12
C CYS A 74 -12.50 -10.21 -0.06
N GLY A 75 -11.23 -10.14 -0.51
CA GLY A 75 -10.32 -11.29 -0.54
C GLY A 75 -10.58 -12.30 -1.66
N ALA A 76 -11.49 -12.02 -2.58
CA ALA A 76 -11.85 -12.86 -3.71
C ALA A 76 -10.90 -12.60 -4.91
N LEU A 77 -9.60 -12.85 -4.70
CA LEU A 77 -8.55 -12.53 -5.68
C LEU A 77 -8.70 -13.26 -7.04
N PRO A 78 -9.16 -14.53 -7.10
CA PRO A 78 -9.43 -15.18 -8.37
C PRO A 78 -10.49 -14.43 -9.20
N GLU A 79 -11.57 -14.01 -8.57
CA GLU A 79 -12.64 -13.24 -9.20
C GLU A 79 -12.18 -11.84 -9.58
N ALA A 80 -11.39 -11.17 -8.73
CA ALA A 80 -10.78 -9.88 -9.04
C ALA A 80 -9.92 -9.96 -10.29
N ARG A 81 -9.09 -11.00 -10.41
CA ARG A 81 -8.24 -11.26 -11.57
C ARG A 81 -9.06 -11.56 -12.82
N GLU A 82 -10.08 -12.40 -12.71
CA GLU A 82 -10.98 -12.71 -13.83
C GLU A 82 -11.65 -11.45 -14.36
N MET A 83 -12.24 -10.65 -13.48
CA MET A 83 -12.86 -9.37 -13.82
C MET A 83 -11.89 -8.41 -14.50
N PHE A 84 -10.66 -8.30 -13.98
CA PHE A 84 -9.64 -7.45 -14.56
C PHE A 84 -9.33 -7.83 -16.03
N TYR A 85 -9.21 -9.13 -16.33
CA TYR A 85 -8.94 -9.57 -17.71
C TYR A 85 -10.15 -9.45 -18.64
N LEU A 86 -11.36 -9.32 -18.11
CA LEU A 86 -12.57 -9.03 -18.88
C LEU A 86 -12.72 -7.53 -19.21
N LEU A 87 -11.95 -6.65 -18.56
CA LEU A 87 -11.98 -5.21 -18.87
C LEU A 87 -11.57 -4.95 -20.33
N PRO A 88 -12.37 -4.19 -21.11
CA PRO A 88 -12.06 -3.87 -22.50
C PRO A 88 -10.81 -3.00 -22.63
N ILE A 89 -10.55 -2.17 -21.64
CA ILE A 89 -9.36 -1.30 -21.54
C ILE A 89 -8.80 -1.46 -20.13
N ARG A 90 -7.51 -1.74 -20.07
CA ARG A 90 -6.75 -1.81 -18.81
C ARG A 90 -5.82 -0.61 -18.73
N ASP A 91 -6.20 0.35 -17.91
CA ASP A 91 -5.41 1.55 -17.66
C ASP A 91 -4.47 1.37 -16.44
N VAL A 92 -3.66 2.38 -16.16
CA VAL A 92 -2.72 2.34 -15.01
C VAL A 92 -3.44 2.15 -13.67
N VAL A 93 -4.68 2.64 -13.54
CA VAL A 93 -5.45 2.53 -12.30
C VAL A 93 -5.87 1.08 -12.08
N SER A 94 -6.49 0.45 -13.08
CA SER A 94 -6.94 -0.94 -12.99
C SER A 94 -5.78 -1.93 -12.77
N TRP A 95 -4.62 -1.72 -13.43
CA TRP A 95 -3.40 -2.50 -13.18
C TRP A 95 -2.92 -2.34 -11.75
N THR A 96 -2.88 -1.09 -11.25
CA THR A 96 -2.39 -0.80 -9.89
C THR A 96 -3.33 -1.37 -8.83
N THR A 97 -4.66 -1.29 -9.02
CA THR A 97 -5.66 -1.89 -8.13
C THR A 97 -5.40 -3.39 -7.95
N LEU A 98 -5.21 -4.12 -9.06
CA LEU A 98 -4.94 -5.56 -8.98
C LEU A 98 -3.60 -5.87 -8.30
N MET A 99 -2.54 -5.09 -8.58
CA MET A 99 -1.23 -5.25 -7.93
C MET A 99 -1.30 -4.97 -6.42
N VAL A 100 -2.03 -3.92 -6.00
CA VAL A 100 -2.24 -3.62 -4.56
C VAL A 100 -2.89 -4.83 -3.89
N ALA A 101 -3.96 -5.37 -4.48
CA ALA A 101 -4.65 -6.54 -3.97
C ALA A 101 -3.69 -7.72 -3.77
N PHE A 102 -2.93 -8.09 -4.79
CA PHE A 102 -1.97 -9.19 -4.66
C PHE A 102 -0.91 -8.94 -3.57
N THR A 103 -0.43 -7.70 -3.46
CA THR A 103 0.57 -7.35 -2.44
C THR A 103 -0.01 -7.39 -1.02
N GLU A 104 -1.27 -7.02 -0.83
CA GLU A 104 -1.93 -7.06 0.49
C GLU A 104 -2.20 -8.47 0.98
N TYR A 105 -2.43 -9.40 0.06
CA TYR A 105 -2.60 -10.82 0.34
C TYR A 105 -1.31 -11.64 0.19
N GLU A 106 -0.14 -10.97 0.18
CA GLU A 106 1.19 -11.60 0.12
C GLU A 106 1.40 -12.51 -1.12
N GLN A 107 0.69 -12.20 -2.22
CA GLN A 107 0.86 -12.86 -3.51
C GLN A 107 1.83 -12.06 -4.39
N ASP A 108 3.09 -11.99 -3.94
CA ASP A 108 4.10 -11.12 -4.54
C ASP A 108 4.47 -11.50 -5.99
N GLU A 109 4.48 -12.79 -6.31
CA GLU A 109 4.78 -13.25 -7.67
C GLU A 109 3.69 -12.83 -8.67
N GLU A 110 2.42 -12.87 -8.26
CA GLU A 110 1.30 -12.37 -9.06
C GLU A 110 1.39 -10.85 -9.25
N ALA A 111 1.79 -10.10 -8.22
CA ALA A 111 2.01 -8.66 -8.32
C ALA A 111 3.15 -8.35 -9.32
N PHE A 112 4.23 -9.13 -9.32
CA PHE A 112 5.32 -9.00 -10.29
C PHE A 112 4.87 -9.34 -11.72
N ASP A 113 4.10 -10.42 -11.91
CA ASP A 113 3.57 -10.79 -13.23
C ASP A 113 2.66 -9.69 -13.78
N CYS A 114 1.81 -9.09 -12.93
CA CYS A 114 0.99 -7.95 -13.30
C CYS A 114 1.84 -6.75 -13.74
N PHE A 115 2.91 -6.44 -13.03
CA PHE A 115 3.81 -5.33 -13.39
C PHE A 115 4.50 -5.56 -14.73
N ASP A 116 5.04 -6.76 -14.95
CA ASP A 116 5.71 -7.12 -16.19
C ASP A 116 4.73 -7.07 -17.38
N ARG A 117 3.49 -7.58 -17.20
CA ARG A 117 2.44 -7.53 -18.23
C ARG A 117 1.97 -6.11 -18.52
N MET A 118 1.78 -5.27 -17.49
CA MET A 118 1.45 -3.86 -17.63
C MET A 118 2.43 -3.17 -18.60
N GLN A 119 3.72 -3.40 -18.42
CA GLN A 119 4.77 -2.84 -19.29
C GLN A 119 4.72 -3.44 -20.69
N CYS A 120 4.49 -4.75 -20.83
CA CYS A 120 4.36 -5.42 -22.14
C CYS A 120 3.14 -4.92 -22.93
N GLU A 121 2.04 -4.56 -22.26
CA GLU A 121 0.85 -3.96 -22.88
C GLU A 121 1.01 -2.45 -23.16
N GLY A 122 2.18 -1.88 -22.84
CA GLY A 122 2.51 -0.47 -23.13
C GLY A 122 1.92 0.54 -22.14
N SER A 123 1.36 0.08 -21.02
CA SER A 123 0.91 0.95 -19.95
C SER A 123 2.09 1.43 -19.10
N CYS A 124 2.23 2.75 -18.93
CA CYS A 124 3.33 3.33 -18.17
C CYS A 124 3.07 3.27 -16.67
N PRO A 125 3.95 2.64 -15.86
CA PRO A 125 3.86 2.66 -14.41
C PRO A 125 3.90 4.10 -13.86
N ASN A 126 3.07 4.39 -12.86
CA ASN A 126 3.12 5.63 -12.09
C ASN A 126 3.77 5.40 -10.71
N ASN A 127 3.85 6.46 -9.88
CA ASN A 127 4.47 6.38 -8.56
C ASN A 127 3.78 5.35 -7.66
N VAL A 128 2.45 5.23 -7.70
CA VAL A 128 1.70 4.25 -6.91
C VAL A 128 2.04 2.82 -7.35
N THR A 129 2.16 2.59 -8.66
CA THR A 129 2.60 1.30 -9.21
C THR A 129 3.98 0.91 -8.69
N PHE A 130 4.95 1.85 -8.71
CA PHE A 130 6.29 1.58 -8.17
C PHE A 130 6.27 1.29 -6.67
N VAL A 131 5.49 2.05 -5.88
CA VAL A 131 5.34 1.80 -4.43
C VAL A 131 4.83 0.37 -4.17
N CYS A 132 3.80 -0.08 -4.90
CA CYS A 132 3.27 -1.44 -4.77
C CYS A 132 4.32 -2.52 -5.05
N VAL A 133 5.04 -2.39 -6.18
CA VAL A 133 6.04 -3.39 -6.57
C VAL A 133 7.25 -3.37 -5.64
N LEU A 134 7.68 -2.20 -5.13
CA LEU A 134 8.72 -2.10 -4.12
C LEU A 134 8.30 -2.75 -2.80
N LYS A 135 7.04 -2.57 -2.37
CA LYS A 135 6.49 -3.24 -1.19
C LYS A 135 6.53 -4.76 -1.36
N ALA A 136 6.10 -5.29 -2.52
CA ALA A 136 6.21 -6.70 -2.86
C ALA A 136 7.68 -7.19 -2.83
N CYS A 137 8.64 -6.42 -3.38
CA CYS A 137 10.06 -6.74 -3.30
C CYS A 137 10.58 -6.81 -1.85
N GLY A 138 10.10 -5.94 -0.98
CA GLY A 138 10.47 -5.94 0.45
C GLY A 138 9.92 -7.16 1.19
N ILE A 139 8.68 -7.55 0.94
CA ILE A 139 8.01 -8.71 1.57
C ILE A 139 8.69 -10.00 1.13
N SER A 140 8.84 -10.23 -0.19
CA SER A 140 9.47 -11.42 -0.77
C SER A 140 11.00 -11.41 -0.69
N ARG A 141 11.60 -10.32 -0.18
CA ARG A 141 13.06 -10.10 -0.17
C ARG A 141 13.72 -10.21 -1.55
N ALA A 142 13.02 -9.83 -2.60
CA ALA A 142 13.46 -9.87 -3.99
C ALA A 142 14.41 -8.71 -4.31
N SER A 143 15.59 -8.69 -3.68
CA SER A 143 16.54 -7.57 -3.74
C SER A 143 16.98 -7.20 -5.14
N ASP A 144 17.13 -8.17 -6.06
CA ASP A 144 17.59 -7.91 -7.42
C ASP A 144 16.51 -7.24 -8.29
N LYS A 145 15.23 -7.61 -8.09
CA LYS A 145 14.10 -6.88 -8.69
C LYS A 145 14.04 -5.44 -8.15
N GLY A 146 14.16 -5.27 -6.84
CA GLY A 146 14.19 -3.95 -6.20
C GLY A 146 15.31 -3.05 -6.73
N LYS A 147 16.53 -3.56 -6.92
CA LYS A 147 17.65 -2.82 -7.53
C LYS A 147 17.35 -2.38 -8.96
N LYS A 148 16.74 -3.25 -9.78
CA LYS A 148 16.36 -2.92 -11.16
C LYS A 148 15.31 -1.81 -11.18
N LEU A 149 14.29 -1.89 -10.31
CA LEU A 149 13.29 -0.83 -10.16
C LEU A 149 13.91 0.49 -9.75
N HIS A 150 14.81 0.48 -8.75
CA HIS A 150 15.55 1.67 -8.33
C HIS A 150 16.29 2.30 -9.50
N ALA A 151 17.05 1.51 -10.27
CA ALA A 151 17.77 2.02 -11.45
C ALA A 151 16.81 2.64 -12.49
N THR A 152 15.64 2.04 -12.73
CA THR A 152 14.62 2.59 -13.63
C THR A 152 14.07 3.91 -13.13
N MET A 153 13.80 4.02 -11.82
CA MET A 153 13.27 5.22 -11.18
C MET A 153 14.28 6.38 -11.23
N VAL A 154 15.56 6.09 -11.06
CA VAL A 154 16.65 7.09 -11.20
C VAL A 154 16.72 7.62 -12.63
N VAL A 155 16.67 6.74 -13.63
CA VAL A 155 16.68 7.14 -15.07
C VAL A 155 15.48 8.01 -15.43
N ASN A 156 14.33 7.73 -14.83
CA ASN A 156 13.09 8.47 -15.09
C ASN A 156 12.94 9.73 -14.23
N GLU A 157 13.95 10.09 -13.43
CA GLU A 157 13.91 11.22 -12.48
C GLU A 157 12.74 11.18 -11.48
N SER A 158 12.10 10.00 -11.31
CA SER A 158 10.90 9.83 -10.48
C SER A 158 11.16 10.01 -8.99
N LEU A 159 12.43 9.85 -8.55
CA LEU A 159 12.81 9.90 -7.13
C LEU A 159 13.05 11.32 -6.61
N SER A 160 13.29 12.29 -7.48
CA SER A 160 13.82 13.59 -7.08
C SER A 160 12.86 14.47 -6.28
N GLN A 161 11.57 14.13 -6.21
CA GLN A 161 10.54 14.95 -5.55
C GLN A 161 9.43 14.16 -4.83
N ASP A 162 9.46 12.82 -4.82
CA ASP A 162 8.39 12.01 -4.23
C ASP A 162 8.87 11.26 -2.98
N VAL A 163 8.48 11.80 -1.81
CA VAL A 163 8.81 11.21 -0.51
C VAL A 163 8.24 9.80 -0.34
N LEU A 164 7.07 9.49 -0.96
CA LEU A 164 6.46 8.16 -0.87
C LEU A 164 7.31 7.12 -1.58
N LEU A 165 7.84 7.46 -2.77
CA LEU A 165 8.76 6.57 -3.49
C LEU A 165 10.07 6.36 -2.74
N CYS A 166 10.65 7.43 -2.19
CA CYS A 166 11.85 7.32 -1.35
C CYS A 166 11.59 6.42 -0.14
N ASN A 167 10.47 6.59 0.55
CA ASN A 167 10.11 5.78 1.71
C ASN A 167 9.88 4.30 1.34
N ALA A 168 9.21 4.03 0.22
CA ALA A 168 9.01 2.66 -0.27
C ALA A 168 10.33 1.98 -0.63
N LEU A 169 11.26 2.73 -1.22
CA LEU A 169 12.59 2.24 -1.59
C LEU A 169 13.45 1.98 -0.34
N LEU A 170 13.38 2.85 0.67
CA LEU A 170 14.01 2.67 1.98
C LEU A 170 13.52 1.39 2.65
N ASP A 171 12.19 1.21 2.76
CA ASP A 171 11.57 0.03 3.38
C ASP A 171 11.96 -1.25 2.63
N MET A 172 11.94 -1.23 1.30
CA MET A 172 12.36 -2.35 0.45
C MET A 172 13.81 -2.75 0.74
N TYR A 173 14.76 -1.80 0.74
CA TYR A 173 16.15 -2.12 1.01
C TYR A 173 16.39 -2.58 2.46
N ALA A 174 15.71 -1.96 3.42
CA ALA A 174 15.76 -2.34 4.82
C ALA A 174 15.28 -3.80 5.03
N ARG A 175 14.12 -4.15 4.45
CA ARG A 175 13.56 -5.53 4.52
C ARG A 175 14.44 -6.55 3.80
N CYS A 176 15.08 -6.17 2.69
CA CYS A 176 16.06 -7.01 1.99
C CYS A 176 17.41 -7.13 2.72
N GLY A 177 17.59 -6.50 3.88
CA GLY A 177 18.85 -6.54 4.65
C GLY A 177 19.96 -5.69 4.06
N MET A 178 19.65 -4.80 3.14
CA MET A 178 20.63 -3.95 2.42
C MET A 178 20.74 -2.56 3.06
N LEU A 179 21.06 -2.49 4.36
CA LEU A 179 21.08 -1.24 5.13
C LEU A 179 22.00 -0.16 4.53
N GLY A 180 23.13 -0.54 3.95
CA GLY A 180 24.01 0.43 3.27
C GLY A 180 23.29 1.15 2.12
N LYS A 181 22.48 0.42 1.33
CA LYS A 181 21.69 1.02 0.27
C LYS A 181 20.51 1.83 0.81
N ALA A 182 19.87 1.37 1.88
CA ALA A 182 18.84 2.14 2.56
C ALA A 182 19.40 3.48 3.07
N GLN A 183 20.59 3.45 3.69
CA GLN A 183 21.25 4.67 4.16
C GLN A 183 21.62 5.63 3.01
N GLU A 184 22.16 5.12 1.89
CA GLU A 184 22.43 5.93 0.69
C GLU A 184 21.15 6.63 0.21
N VAL A 185 20.04 5.91 0.02
CA VAL A 185 18.75 6.49 -0.40
C VAL A 185 18.26 7.53 0.60
N PHE A 186 18.41 7.27 1.90
CA PHE A 186 18.03 8.20 2.95
C PHE A 186 18.86 9.49 2.89
N ASP A 187 20.19 9.38 2.71
CA ASP A 187 21.09 10.53 2.69
C ASP A 187 20.90 11.36 1.41
N ASP A 188 20.62 10.72 0.29
CA ASP A 188 20.38 11.37 -1.01
C ASP A 188 18.96 11.98 -1.11
N SER A 189 18.03 11.59 -0.22
CA SER A 189 16.65 12.12 -0.25
C SER A 189 16.63 13.60 0.14
N PRO A 190 16.11 14.50 -0.73
CA PRO A 190 16.01 15.92 -0.44
C PRO A 190 14.91 16.25 0.58
N ILE A 191 13.93 15.38 0.71
CA ILE A 191 12.78 15.52 1.63
C ILE A 191 12.72 14.28 2.49
N ARG A 192 12.75 14.46 3.82
CA ARG A 192 12.61 13.40 4.81
C ARG A 192 11.43 13.69 5.71
N ASP A 193 10.74 12.65 6.13
CA ASP A 193 9.65 12.71 7.10
C ASP A 193 9.84 11.65 8.20
N VAL A 194 8.90 11.57 9.13
CA VAL A 194 8.92 10.57 10.21
C VAL A 194 8.91 9.15 9.65
N VAL A 195 8.25 8.92 8.49
CA VAL A 195 8.18 7.61 7.84
C VAL A 195 9.56 7.19 7.31
N SER A 196 10.33 8.13 6.72
CA SER A 196 11.71 7.88 6.27
C SER A 196 12.60 7.42 7.43
N TRP A 197 12.51 8.11 8.57
CA TRP A 197 13.25 7.75 9.79
C TRP A 197 12.81 6.39 10.33
N ASN A 198 11.49 6.12 10.37
CA ASN A 198 10.96 4.85 10.84
C ASN A 198 11.40 3.67 9.97
N ALA A 199 11.42 3.82 8.64
CA ALA A 199 11.91 2.79 7.73
C ALA A 199 13.37 2.43 8.03
N LEU A 200 14.24 3.43 8.21
CA LEU A 200 15.66 3.20 8.50
C LEU A 200 15.87 2.59 9.90
N ILE A 201 15.23 3.14 10.93
CA ILE A 201 15.29 2.63 12.31
C ILE A 201 14.78 1.18 12.37
N SER A 202 13.65 0.90 11.76
CA SER A 202 13.06 -0.45 11.69
C SER A 202 14.01 -1.44 11.00
N GLY A 203 14.67 -1.01 9.93
CA GLY A 203 15.68 -1.81 9.23
C GLY A 203 16.84 -2.22 10.14
N TYR A 204 17.40 -1.28 10.89
CA TYR A 204 18.45 -1.58 11.87
C TYR A 204 17.97 -2.55 12.96
N VAL A 205 16.73 -2.35 13.48
CA VAL A 205 16.14 -3.24 14.49
C VAL A 205 15.95 -4.66 13.95
N HIS A 206 15.46 -4.81 12.74
CA HIS A 206 15.23 -6.14 12.12
C HIS A 206 16.52 -6.94 11.93
N LEU A 207 17.65 -6.27 11.69
CA LEU A 207 18.94 -6.92 11.55
C LEU A 207 19.72 -7.06 12.87
N GLY A 208 19.11 -6.67 14.00
CA GLY A 208 19.73 -6.79 15.31
C GLY A 208 20.75 -5.68 15.62
N GLU A 209 20.84 -4.66 14.76
CA GLU A 209 21.75 -3.51 14.90
C GLU A 209 21.15 -2.46 15.86
N GLY A 210 20.84 -2.86 17.10
CA GLY A 210 20.11 -2.03 18.08
C GLY A 210 20.83 -0.73 18.44
N GLU A 211 22.17 -0.73 18.50
CA GLU A 211 22.97 0.49 18.76
C GLU A 211 22.84 1.50 17.61
N ALA A 212 22.88 1.03 16.36
CA ALA A 212 22.69 1.88 15.18
C ALA A 212 21.27 2.45 15.12
N ALA A 213 20.26 1.64 15.48
CA ALA A 213 18.89 2.10 15.60
C ALA A 213 18.72 3.24 16.60
N LEU A 214 19.35 3.11 17.80
CA LEU A 214 19.35 4.16 18.82
C LEU A 214 20.10 5.41 18.39
N ALA A 215 21.23 5.26 17.66
CA ALA A 215 21.96 6.39 17.11
C ALA A 215 21.13 7.12 16.05
N CYS A 216 20.42 6.38 15.18
CA CYS A 216 19.51 6.93 14.18
C CYS A 216 18.37 7.71 14.84
N PHE A 217 17.77 7.17 15.89
CA PHE A 217 16.74 7.85 16.69
C PHE A 217 17.25 9.17 17.30
N GLY A 218 18.46 9.17 17.85
CA GLY A 218 19.06 10.40 18.36
C GLY A 218 19.25 11.47 17.29
N LYS A 219 19.63 11.08 16.06
CA LYS A 219 19.70 12.00 14.92
C LYS A 219 18.34 12.54 14.52
N MET A 220 17.32 11.68 14.44
CA MET A 220 15.93 12.07 14.18
C MET A 220 15.46 13.19 15.12
N GLN A 221 15.67 13.01 16.43
CA GLN A 221 15.32 14.02 17.43
C GLN A 221 16.14 15.30 17.30
N HIS A 222 17.45 15.18 17.01
CA HIS A 222 18.33 16.33 16.81
C HIS A 222 17.93 17.16 15.58
N GLU A 223 17.42 16.53 14.52
CA GLU A 223 16.90 17.19 13.32
C GLU A 223 15.46 17.74 13.54
N GLY A 224 14.90 17.61 14.74
CA GLY A 224 13.62 18.19 15.13
C GLY A 224 12.39 17.37 14.75
N PHE A 225 12.55 16.10 14.37
CA PHE A 225 11.41 15.21 14.10
C PHE A 225 10.90 14.61 15.41
N SER A 226 9.56 14.71 15.63
CA SER A 226 8.91 14.08 16.77
C SER A 226 8.67 12.59 16.51
N PRO A 227 9.05 11.70 17.46
CA PRO A 227 8.76 10.28 17.36
C PRO A 227 7.26 10.01 17.33
N ASP A 228 6.83 9.08 16.50
CA ASP A 228 5.48 8.52 16.54
C ASP A 228 5.45 7.16 17.24
N VAL A 229 4.27 6.54 17.29
CA VAL A 229 4.07 5.22 17.93
C VAL A 229 4.98 4.15 17.29
N VAL A 230 5.19 4.20 15.97
CA VAL A 230 6.05 3.24 15.24
C VAL A 230 7.50 3.41 15.66
N THR A 231 7.98 4.66 15.71
CA THR A 231 9.33 4.99 16.21
C THR A 231 9.55 4.41 17.59
N ILE A 232 8.65 4.68 18.52
CA ILE A 232 8.75 4.25 19.91
C ILE A 232 8.80 2.72 20.01
N ILE A 233 7.92 2.01 19.31
CA ILE A 233 7.93 0.52 19.28
C ILE A 233 9.29 -0.01 18.79
N CYS A 234 9.82 0.56 17.71
CA CYS A 234 11.11 0.13 17.15
C CYS A 234 12.26 0.37 18.16
N ILE A 235 12.27 1.53 18.81
CA ILE A 235 13.33 1.87 19.77
C ILE A 235 13.25 1.02 21.04
N LEU A 236 12.06 0.71 21.53
CA LEU A 236 11.91 -0.22 22.67
C LEU A 236 12.40 -1.63 22.30
N LYS A 237 12.12 -2.11 21.07
CA LYS A 237 12.67 -3.37 20.55
C LYS A 237 14.22 -3.31 20.46
N ALA A 238 14.78 -2.20 19.98
CA ALA A 238 16.23 -1.99 19.95
C ALA A 238 16.85 -2.04 21.36
N CYS A 239 16.26 -1.33 22.34
CA CYS A 239 16.70 -1.37 23.71
C CYS A 239 16.67 -2.78 24.32
N ALA A 240 15.62 -3.55 24.02
CA ALA A 240 15.51 -4.94 24.48
C ALA A 240 16.59 -5.84 23.86
N SER A 241 16.87 -5.70 22.56
CA SER A 241 17.86 -6.54 21.86
C SER A 241 19.29 -6.37 22.36
N ILE A 242 19.65 -5.16 22.84
CA ILE A 242 21.00 -4.84 23.36
C ILE A 242 21.02 -4.71 24.90
N ALA A 243 19.95 -5.11 25.59
CA ALA A 243 19.80 -5.00 27.03
C ALA A 243 20.01 -3.58 27.61
N ALA A 244 19.67 -2.54 26.84
CA ALA A 244 19.81 -1.13 27.22
C ALA A 244 18.65 -0.66 28.14
N ILE A 245 18.54 -1.26 29.33
CA ILE A 245 17.41 -1.08 30.25
C ILE A 245 17.22 0.40 30.65
N GLU A 246 18.29 1.14 30.92
CA GLU A 246 18.19 2.54 31.36
C GLU A 246 17.68 3.45 30.23
N LYS A 247 18.07 3.20 28.97
CA LYS A 247 17.51 3.91 27.81
C LYS A 247 16.03 3.60 27.62
N GLY A 248 15.64 2.32 27.75
CA GLY A 248 14.24 1.91 27.70
C GLY A 248 13.37 2.59 28.75
N LYS A 249 13.85 2.68 30.02
CA LYS A 249 13.17 3.41 31.09
C LYS A 249 13.04 4.92 30.80
N ALA A 250 14.09 5.54 30.27
CA ALA A 250 14.06 6.96 29.90
C ALA A 250 13.01 7.25 28.83
N ILE A 251 12.88 6.39 27.82
CA ILE A 251 11.87 6.50 26.76
C ILE A 251 10.45 6.31 27.33
N HIS A 252 10.26 5.30 28.20
CA HIS A 252 8.98 5.10 28.89
C HIS A 252 8.58 6.34 29.71
N ALA A 253 9.51 6.92 30.46
CA ALA A 253 9.27 8.13 31.23
C ALA A 253 9.02 9.39 30.34
N GLN A 254 9.47 9.37 29.09
CA GLN A 254 9.15 10.42 28.12
C GLN A 254 7.71 10.26 27.60
N ILE A 255 7.29 9.05 27.26
CA ILE A 255 5.91 8.74 26.84
C ILE A 255 4.90 9.16 27.92
N ASP A 256 5.18 8.81 29.20
CA ASP A 256 4.30 9.16 30.33
C ASP A 256 4.16 10.69 30.57
N ARG A 257 5.09 11.49 30.03
CA ARG A 257 5.05 12.97 30.17
C ARG A 257 4.35 13.65 29.00
N GLU A 258 4.34 13.01 27.83
CA GLU A 258 3.79 13.57 26.59
C GLU A 258 2.34 13.09 26.31
N GLY A 259 1.89 12.02 26.95
CA GLY A 259 0.54 11.44 26.85
C GLY A 259 -0.36 11.79 27.98
#